data_d7aff32d26f3fdc5978128b2071f7409
#
_entry.id   d7aff32d26f3fdc5978128b2071f7409
#
_cell.length_a   1.000
_cell.length_b   1.000
_cell.length_c   1.000
_cell.angle_alpha   90.00
_cell.angle_beta   90.00
_cell.angle_gamma   90.00
#
_symmetry.space_group_name_H-M   'P 1'
#
loop_
_entity.id
_entity.type
_entity.pdbx_description
1 polymer ?
#
loop_
_entity_poly.entity_id
_entity_poly.type
_entity_poly.pdbx_seq_one_letter_code
_entity_poly.pdbx_strand_id
1 'polypeptide(L)'
;EIDIDLFRYPTRIDAFVIGVGTEGETSVSLNLHEYRLKKNSIFIFSPKNILQVKSEEYFKADVIVVSPDFLRRINIDTKNLLQLFLQFAANPCLTLTHEESHSIRSFIAQIERETRGKETHFTYDIINGLIAATIYKVGDVLYNYLSEHPEVQNPIHNRAEEYFKQFTHLLGEHYR
;
A
#
# COMPACT_ATOMS: atom_id res chain seq x y z
N GLU A 1 -5.61 -6.65 -14.24
CA GLU A 1 -4.82 -5.60 -14.91
C GLU A 1 -5.48 -4.26 -14.62
N ILE A 2 -4.74 -3.31 -14.06
CA ILE A 2 -5.27 -1.96 -13.77
C ILE A 2 -4.97 -1.09 -14.99
N ASP A 3 -6.02 -0.47 -15.54
CA ASP A 3 -5.87 0.46 -16.64
C ASP A 3 -5.25 1.77 -16.13
N ILE A 4 -3.99 2.02 -16.51
CA ILE A 4 -3.23 3.22 -16.12
C ILE A 4 -3.86 4.49 -16.72
N ASP A 5 -4.58 4.39 -17.82
CA ASP A 5 -5.25 5.53 -18.46
C ASP A 5 -6.30 6.19 -17.55
N LEU A 6 -6.88 5.45 -16.61
CA LEU A 6 -7.78 5.99 -15.58
C LEU A 6 -7.10 7.05 -14.70
N PHE A 7 -5.78 7.01 -14.58
CA PHE A 7 -5.01 7.92 -13.74
C PHE A 7 -4.28 9.03 -14.51
N ARG A 8 -4.59 9.23 -15.79
CA ARG A 8 -4.09 10.40 -16.56
C ARG A 8 -4.54 11.73 -15.96
N TYR A 9 -5.73 11.73 -15.35
CA TYR A 9 -6.27 12.87 -14.63
C TYR A 9 -6.22 12.62 -13.12
N PRO A 10 -6.16 13.69 -12.29
CA PRO A 10 -6.23 13.53 -10.83
C PRO A 10 -7.47 12.72 -10.45
N THR A 11 -7.24 11.50 -9.98
CA THR A 11 -8.29 10.53 -9.65
C THR A 11 -8.21 10.17 -8.18
N ARG A 12 -9.33 10.25 -7.49
CA ARG A 12 -9.43 9.85 -6.09
C ARG A 12 -9.45 8.35 -5.96
N ILE A 13 -8.61 7.82 -5.07
CA ILE A 13 -8.56 6.40 -4.72
C ILE A 13 -9.49 6.16 -3.54
N ASP A 14 -10.37 5.16 -3.63
CA ASP A 14 -11.28 4.73 -2.56
C ASP A 14 -10.90 3.34 -1.98
N ALA A 15 -9.63 2.95 -2.14
CA ALA A 15 -9.10 1.69 -1.66
C ALA A 15 -7.68 1.87 -1.11
N PHE A 16 -7.20 0.88 -0.36
CA PHE A 16 -5.78 0.73 -0.08
C PHE A 16 -5.10 0.03 -1.25
N VAL A 17 -3.99 0.58 -1.71
CA VAL A 17 -3.20 0.04 -2.81
C VAL A 17 -1.80 -0.23 -2.29
N ILE A 18 -1.33 -1.46 -2.42
CA ILE A 18 0.06 -1.84 -2.16
C ILE A 18 0.62 -2.37 -3.47
N GLY A 19 1.71 -1.77 -3.94
CA GLY A 19 2.32 -2.20 -5.20
C GLY A 19 3.84 -2.25 -5.13
N VAL A 20 4.42 -3.11 -5.94
CA VAL A 20 5.88 -3.26 -6.11
C VAL A 20 6.22 -3.18 -7.58
N GLY A 21 7.06 -2.22 -7.96
CA GLY A 21 7.54 -2.05 -9.33
C GLY A 21 8.36 -3.26 -9.80
N THR A 22 8.04 -3.79 -10.98
CA THR A 22 8.72 -4.96 -11.58
C THR A 22 9.62 -4.58 -12.73
N GLU A 23 9.19 -3.64 -13.57
CA GLU A 23 9.93 -3.18 -14.75
C GLU A 23 9.69 -1.70 -15.00
N GLY A 24 10.67 -1.04 -15.61
CA GLY A 24 10.57 0.34 -16.05
C GLY A 24 10.49 1.35 -14.92
N GLU A 25 10.03 2.54 -15.25
CA GLU A 25 9.83 3.63 -14.31
C GLU A 25 8.70 4.55 -14.76
N THR A 26 8.11 5.30 -13.83
CA THR A 26 7.09 6.32 -14.10
C THR A 26 7.10 7.38 -13.02
N SER A 27 6.57 8.56 -13.32
CA SER A 27 6.36 9.63 -12.37
C SER A 27 4.87 9.75 -12.05
N VAL A 28 4.56 9.80 -10.76
CA VAL A 28 3.19 9.96 -10.27
C VAL A 28 3.09 11.17 -9.36
N SER A 29 1.95 11.84 -9.36
CA SER A 29 1.60 12.83 -8.36
C SER A 29 0.61 12.19 -7.37
N LEU A 30 0.95 12.21 -6.09
CA LEU A 30 0.08 11.78 -5.01
C LEU A 30 -0.19 12.97 -4.08
N ASN A 31 -1.44 13.41 -3.99
CA ASN A 31 -1.83 14.59 -3.22
C ASN A 31 -0.96 15.82 -3.54
N LEU A 32 -0.71 16.08 -4.83
CA LEU A 32 0.13 17.15 -5.37
C LEU A 32 1.64 17.01 -5.12
N HIS A 33 2.11 15.91 -4.54
CA HIS A 33 3.52 15.62 -4.39
C HIS A 33 3.94 14.61 -5.46
N GLU A 34 5.09 14.86 -6.09
CA GLU A 34 5.62 14.01 -7.14
C GLU A 34 6.51 12.92 -6.56
N TYR A 35 6.32 11.70 -7.04
CA TYR A 35 7.11 10.54 -6.69
C TYR A 35 7.52 9.81 -7.96
N ARG A 36 8.73 9.26 -7.95
CA ARG A 36 9.24 8.42 -9.03
C ARG A 36 9.15 6.96 -8.61
N LEU A 37 8.36 6.19 -9.33
CA LEU A 37 8.23 4.75 -9.18
C LEU A 37 9.13 4.06 -10.18
N LYS A 38 9.92 3.10 -9.73
CA LYS A 38 10.85 2.33 -10.56
C LYS A 38 10.83 0.85 -10.15
N LYS A 39 11.57 0.04 -10.86
CA LYS A 39 11.80 -1.36 -10.45
C LYS A 39 12.25 -1.41 -8.99
N ASN A 40 11.68 -2.34 -8.21
CA ASN A 40 11.87 -2.51 -6.78
C ASN A 40 11.41 -1.32 -5.90
N SER A 41 10.62 -0.38 -6.43
CA SER A 41 9.91 0.56 -5.56
C SER A 41 8.68 -0.13 -4.98
N ILE A 42 8.50 -0.04 -3.65
CA ILE A 42 7.19 -0.26 -3.04
C ILE A 42 6.46 1.08 -2.98
N PHE A 43 5.16 1.05 -3.23
CA PHE A 43 4.29 2.19 -3.06
C PHE A 43 3.00 1.78 -2.36
N ILE A 44 2.52 2.66 -1.47
CA ILE A 44 1.30 2.45 -0.70
C ILE A 44 0.45 3.69 -0.79
N PHE A 45 -0.76 3.52 -1.32
CA PHE A 45 -1.74 4.58 -1.41
C PHE A 45 -2.93 4.25 -0.52
N SER A 46 -3.42 5.26 0.18
CA SER A 46 -4.54 5.13 1.11
C SER A 46 -5.83 5.67 0.48
N PRO A 47 -7.00 5.26 0.98
CA PRO A 47 -8.27 5.88 0.59
C PRO A 47 -8.23 7.40 0.74
N LYS A 48 -8.90 8.09 -0.17
CA LYS A 48 -8.94 9.55 -0.32
C LYS A 48 -7.65 10.18 -0.90
N ASN A 49 -6.58 9.43 -1.12
CA ASN A 49 -5.47 9.96 -1.91
C ASN A 49 -5.92 10.33 -3.32
N ILE A 50 -5.36 11.39 -3.86
CA ILE A 50 -5.53 11.81 -5.25
C ILE A 50 -4.28 11.40 -6.01
N LEU A 51 -4.42 10.46 -6.93
CA LEU A 51 -3.34 9.94 -7.76
C LEU A 51 -3.46 10.48 -9.18
N GLN A 52 -2.33 10.85 -9.76
CA GLN A 52 -2.22 11.16 -11.19
C GLN A 52 -0.90 10.59 -11.72
N VAL A 53 -0.96 9.86 -12.84
CA VAL A 53 0.24 9.47 -13.60
C VAL A 53 0.68 10.66 -14.44
N LYS A 54 1.95 11.05 -14.30
CA LYS A 54 2.51 12.26 -14.93
C LYS A 54 3.33 11.96 -16.18
N SER A 55 3.90 10.76 -16.28
CA SER A 55 4.71 10.38 -17.43
C SER A 55 4.09 9.20 -18.18
N GLU A 56 4.30 9.18 -19.51
CA GLU A 56 3.91 8.06 -20.37
C GLU A 56 5.03 6.99 -20.46
N GLU A 57 5.96 6.98 -19.52
CA GLU A 57 7.04 6.00 -19.47
C GLU A 57 6.47 4.61 -19.14
N TYR A 58 7.11 3.60 -19.72
CA TYR A 58 6.74 2.22 -19.48
C TYR A 58 7.02 1.82 -18.04
N PHE A 59 5.99 1.36 -17.34
CA PHE A 59 6.09 0.88 -15.97
C PHE A 59 5.17 -0.31 -15.74
N LYS A 60 5.70 -1.34 -15.07
CA LYS A 60 4.92 -2.47 -14.59
C LYS A 60 5.09 -2.63 -13.07
N ALA A 61 4.04 -3.05 -12.43
CA ALA A 61 4.02 -3.36 -11.00
C ALA A 61 3.07 -4.52 -10.70
N ASP A 62 3.43 -5.30 -9.68
CA ASP A 62 2.51 -6.22 -9.03
C ASP A 62 1.74 -5.43 -7.97
N VAL A 63 0.41 -5.49 -7.98
CA VAL A 63 -0.44 -4.62 -7.15
C VAL A 63 -1.55 -5.42 -6.48
N ILE A 64 -1.80 -5.13 -5.20
CA ILE A 64 -3.00 -5.53 -4.47
C ILE A 64 -3.84 -4.30 -4.19
N VAL A 65 -5.14 -4.42 -4.42
CA VAL A 65 -6.14 -3.39 -4.08
C VAL A 65 -7.07 -3.97 -3.02
N VAL A 66 -7.11 -3.35 -1.86
CA VAL A 66 -7.90 -3.82 -0.72
C VAL A 66 -8.92 -2.75 -0.34
N SER A 67 -10.20 -3.13 -0.34
CA SER A 67 -11.24 -2.20 0.10
C SER A 67 -11.13 -1.91 1.61
N PRO A 68 -11.53 -0.72 2.08
CA PRO A 68 -11.58 -0.42 3.53
C PRO A 68 -12.44 -1.42 4.30
N ASP A 69 -13.55 -1.88 3.71
CA ASP A 69 -14.44 -2.87 4.33
C ASP A 69 -13.78 -4.22 4.52
N PHE A 70 -12.99 -4.66 3.55
CA PHE A 70 -12.23 -5.89 3.66
C PHE A 70 -11.16 -5.78 4.74
N LEU A 71 -10.42 -4.66 4.76
CA LEU A 71 -9.35 -4.43 5.75
C LEU A 71 -9.90 -4.41 7.20
N ARG A 72 -11.11 -3.90 7.41
CA ARG A 72 -11.78 -3.93 8.73
C ARG A 72 -12.11 -5.33 9.23
N ARG A 73 -12.29 -6.29 8.33
CA ARG A 73 -12.62 -7.69 8.68
C ARG A 73 -11.39 -8.55 8.97
N ILE A 74 -10.21 -8.08 8.57
CA ILE A 74 -8.96 -8.79 8.83
C ILE A 74 -8.60 -8.62 10.29
N ASN A 75 -8.27 -9.72 10.95
CA ASN A 75 -7.82 -9.71 12.35
C ASN A 75 -6.33 -9.30 12.40
N ILE A 76 -6.05 -8.01 12.30
CA ILE A 76 -4.73 -7.42 12.45
C ILE A 76 -4.75 -6.49 13.67
N ASP A 77 -3.66 -6.51 14.45
CA ASP A 77 -3.50 -5.57 15.57
C ASP A 77 -3.53 -4.12 15.04
N THR A 78 -4.58 -3.40 15.43
CA THR A 78 -4.84 -2.03 14.98
C THR A 78 -3.74 -1.04 15.37
N LYS A 79 -3.01 -1.27 16.48
CA LYS A 79 -1.88 -0.41 16.87
C LYS A 79 -0.73 -0.52 15.88
N ASN A 80 -0.39 -1.74 15.49
CA ASN A 80 0.66 -1.99 14.50
C ASN A 80 0.29 -1.43 13.13
N LEU A 81 -0.95 -1.64 12.69
CA LEU A 81 -1.47 -1.06 11.47
C LEU A 81 -1.40 0.46 11.45
N LEU A 82 -1.84 1.10 12.52
CA LEU A 82 -1.85 2.54 12.63
C LEU A 82 -0.45 3.14 12.47
N GLN A 83 0.52 2.59 13.20
CA GLN A 83 1.89 3.06 13.11
C GLN A 83 2.45 2.92 11.69
N LEU A 84 2.17 1.80 11.02
CA LEU A 84 2.55 1.58 9.63
C LEU A 84 1.92 2.61 8.68
N PHE A 85 0.61 2.83 8.79
CA PHE A 85 -0.07 3.80 7.92
C PHE A 85 0.43 5.22 8.12
N LEU A 86 0.74 5.63 9.34
CA LEU A 86 1.31 6.94 9.60
C LEU A 86 2.68 7.11 8.93
N GLN A 87 3.52 6.09 8.98
CA GLN A 87 4.84 6.11 8.37
C GLN A 87 4.75 6.12 6.83
N PHE A 88 3.86 5.31 6.25
CA PHE A 88 3.63 5.33 4.80
C PHE A 88 2.91 6.59 4.32
N ALA A 89 2.10 7.24 5.15
CA ALA A 89 1.52 8.53 4.81
C ALA A 89 2.59 9.61 4.62
N ALA A 90 3.67 9.53 5.40
CA ALA A 90 4.81 10.43 5.25
C ALA A 90 5.73 10.04 4.07
N ASN A 91 5.89 8.74 3.81
CA ASN A 91 6.78 8.19 2.79
C ASN A 91 6.06 7.10 1.97
N PRO A 92 5.16 7.48 1.05
CA PRO A 92 4.32 6.52 0.33
C PRO A 92 5.08 5.65 -0.68
N CYS A 93 6.35 5.98 -0.96
CA CYS A 93 7.19 5.27 -1.92
C CYS A 93 8.58 5.06 -1.34
N LEU A 94 9.04 3.81 -1.29
CA LEU A 94 10.38 3.44 -0.84
C LEU A 94 11.06 2.55 -1.87
N THR A 95 12.40 2.55 -1.88
CA THR A 95 13.17 1.61 -2.68
C THR A 95 13.52 0.40 -1.83
N LEU A 96 13.18 -0.79 -2.33
CA LEU A 96 13.43 -2.07 -1.69
C LEU A 96 14.75 -2.67 -2.17
N THR A 97 15.34 -3.52 -1.36
CA THR A 97 16.32 -4.49 -1.82
C THR A 97 15.66 -5.53 -2.75
N HIS A 98 16.47 -6.28 -3.49
CA HIS A 98 15.96 -7.35 -4.34
C HIS A 98 15.23 -8.45 -3.54
N GLU A 99 15.74 -8.80 -2.37
CA GLU A 99 15.16 -9.82 -1.49
C GLU A 99 13.81 -9.37 -0.91
N GLU A 100 13.71 -8.13 -0.45
CA GLU A 100 12.47 -7.54 0.05
C GLU A 100 11.40 -7.47 -1.04
N SER A 101 11.79 -6.98 -2.23
CA SER A 101 10.92 -6.93 -3.40
C SER A 101 10.39 -8.32 -3.76
N HIS A 102 11.28 -9.32 -3.84
CA HIS A 102 10.90 -10.70 -4.14
C HIS A 102 9.96 -11.28 -3.07
N SER A 103 10.27 -11.05 -1.80
CA SER A 103 9.44 -11.52 -0.68
C SER A 103 8.01 -10.98 -0.74
N ILE A 104 7.84 -9.66 -0.88
CA ILE A 104 6.50 -9.03 -0.95
C ILE A 104 5.75 -9.51 -2.19
N ARG A 105 6.40 -9.55 -3.35
CA ARG A 105 5.80 -10.02 -4.60
C ARG A 105 5.35 -11.48 -4.52
N SER A 106 6.04 -12.32 -3.76
CA SER A 106 5.62 -13.72 -3.57
C SER A 106 4.27 -13.83 -2.86
N PHE A 107 3.98 -12.96 -1.89
CA PHE A 107 2.66 -12.89 -1.25
C PHE A 107 1.60 -12.37 -2.22
N ILE A 108 1.91 -11.32 -3.00
CA ILE A 108 0.99 -10.78 -4.02
C ILE A 108 0.61 -11.88 -5.02
N ALA A 109 1.58 -12.63 -5.51
CA ALA A 109 1.35 -13.73 -6.44
C ALA A 109 0.50 -14.87 -5.84
N GLN A 110 0.65 -15.14 -4.54
CA GLN A 110 -0.20 -16.11 -3.84
C GLN A 110 -1.63 -15.61 -3.72
N ILE A 111 -1.84 -14.35 -3.34
CA ILE A 111 -3.17 -13.74 -3.28
C ILE A 111 -3.84 -13.78 -4.64
N GLU A 112 -3.13 -13.44 -5.71
CA GLU A 112 -3.64 -13.50 -7.08
C GLU A 112 -4.07 -14.92 -7.46
N ARG A 113 -3.27 -15.93 -7.12
CA ARG A 113 -3.58 -17.34 -7.39
C ARG A 113 -4.85 -17.78 -6.67
N GLU A 114 -4.99 -17.45 -5.39
CA GLU A 114 -6.18 -17.79 -4.61
C GLU A 114 -7.43 -17.06 -5.13
N THR A 115 -7.29 -15.80 -5.52
CA THR A 115 -8.40 -14.99 -6.03
C THR A 115 -8.89 -15.47 -7.41
N ARG A 116 -7.98 -15.96 -8.25
CA ARG A 116 -8.30 -16.50 -9.59
C ARG A 116 -8.66 -17.98 -9.57
N GLY A 117 -8.36 -18.67 -8.48
CA GLY A 117 -8.59 -20.10 -8.31
C GLY A 117 -10.06 -20.45 -8.18
N LYS A 118 -10.35 -21.75 -8.06
CA LYS A 118 -11.70 -22.21 -7.74
C LYS A 118 -12.00 -21.88 -6.27
N GLU A 119 -13.10 -21.19 -6.03
CA GLU A 119 -13.54 -20.89 -4.67
C GLU A 119 -13.80 -22.17 -3.88
N THR A 120 -13.24 -22.26 -2.70
CA THR A 120 -13.38 -23.35 -1.73
C THR A 120 -13.89 -22.82 -0.41
N HIS A 121 -14.24 -23.71 0.52
CA HIS A 121 -14.73 -23.32 1.83
C HIS A 121 -13.76 -22.37 2.60
N PHE A 122 -12.47 -22.50 2.39
CA PHE A 122 -11.45 -21.73 3.09
C PHE A 122 -10.78 -20.62 2.27
N THR A 123 -11.20 -20.40 1.02
CA THR A 123 -10.59 -19.39 0.12
C THR A 123 -10.55 -18.01 0.76
N TYR A 124 -11.64 -17.59 1.41
CA TYR A 124 -11.70 -16.30 2.09
C TYR A 124 -10.71 -16.21 3.26
N ASP A 125 -10.61 -17.24 4.09
CA ASP A 125 -9.68 -17.26 5.24
C ASP A 125 -8.23 -17.29 4.79
N ILE A 126 -7.93 -18.01 3.70
CA ILE A 126 -6.58 -18.04 3.10
C ILE A 126 -6.21 -16.64 2.60
N ILE A 127 -7.08 -15.98 1.85
CA ILE A 127 -6.84 -14.62 1.35
C ILE A 127 -6.65 -13.65 2.51
N ASN A 128 -7.47 -13.71 3.56
CA ASN A 128 -7.31 -12.91 4.76
C ASN A 128 -5.95 -13.09 5.40
N GLY A 129 -5.52 -14.34 5.57
CA GLY A 129 -4.22 -14.67 6.13
C GLY A 129 -3.07 -14.15 5.28
N LEU A 130 -3.15 -14.28 3.96
CA LEU A 130 -2.14 -13.80 3.02
C LEU A 130 -2.05 -12.27 2.99
N ILE A 131 -3.18 -11.55 3.03
CA ILE A 131 -3.19 -10.09 3.09
C ILE A 131 -2.61 -9.61 4.43
N ALA A 132 -2.98 -10.24 5.55
CA ALA A 132 -2.41 -9.93 6.86
C ALA A 132 -0.88 -10.15 6.86
N ALA A 133 -0.41 -11.28 6.34
CA ALA A 133 1.02 -11.57 6.21
C ALA A 133 1.74 -10.54 5.33
N THR A 134 1.12 -10.14 4.21
CA THR A 134 1.67 -9.09 3.34
C THR A 134 1.84 -7.78 4.08
N ILE A 135 0.83 -7.35 4.84
CA ILE A 135 0.86 -6.11 5.61
C ILE A 135 1.96 -6.16 6.67
N TYR A 136 2.10 -7.27 7.40
CA TYR A 136 3.19 -7.42 8.37
C TYR A 136 4.57 -7.44 7.70
N LYS A 137 4.70 -8.10 6.54
CA LYS A 137 5.96 -8.11 5.78
C LYS A 137 6.35 -6.72 5.30
N VAL A 138 5.40 -5.95 4.82
CA VAL A 138 5.60 -4.53 4.48
C VAL A 138 6.00 -3.72 5.71
N GLY A 139 5.43 -4.04 6.87
CA GLY A 139 5.81 -3.46 8.16
C GLY A 139 7.25 -3.70 8.55
N ASP A 140 7.74 -4.94 8.40
CA ASP A 140 9.13 -5.29 8.66
C ASP A 140 10.09 -4.46 7.79
N VAL A 141 9.79 -4.37 6.49
CA VAL A 141 10.60 -3.60 5.53
C VAL A 141 10.64 -2.13 5.93
N LEU A 142 9.50 -1.55 6.28
CA LEU A 142 9.44 -0.17 6.71
C LEU A 142 10.21 0.06 8.02
N TYR A 143 10.05 -0.84 8.97
CA TYR A 143 10.76 -0.75 10.25
C TYR A 143 12.29 -0.76 10.04
N ASN A 144 12.78 -1.66 9.19
CA ASN A 144 14.21 -1.73 8.85
C ASN A 144 14.67 -0.46 8.16
N TYR A 145 13.90 0.01 7.15
CA TYR A 145 14.20 1.26 6.45
C TYR A 145 14.32 2.46 7.39
N LEU A 146 13.38 2.62 8.31
CA LEU A 146 13.39 3.72 9.27
C LEU A 146 14.52 3.59 10.30
N SER A 147 14.92 2.36 10.64
CA SER A 147 16.06 2.13 11.55
C SER A 147 17.39 2.51 10.91
N GLU A 148 17.50 2.34 9.60
CA GLU A 148 18.68 2.72 8.81
C GLU A 148 18.70 4.22 8.43
N HIS A 149 17.51 4.88 8.44
CA HIS A 149 17.33 6.27 8.05
C HIS A 149 16.63 7.08 9.16
N PRO A 150 17.27 7.30 10.30
CA PRO A 150 16.64 7.98 11.44
C PRO A 150 16.21 9.44 11.13
N GLU A 151 16.82 10.06 10.11
CA GLU A 151 16.42 11.38 9.62
C GLU A 151 15.02 11.43 9.01
N VAL A 152 14.52 10.29 8.53
CA VAL A 152 13.17 10.14 7.94
C VAL A 152 12.10 9.96 9.01
N GLN A 153 12.50 9.66 10.25
CA GLN A 153 11.57 9.38 11.37
C GLN A 153 10.81 10.61 11.89
N ASN A 154 11.16 11.84 11.42
CA ASN A 154 10.42 13.05 11.79
C ASN A 154 9.19 13.22 10.90
N PRO A 155 8.00 12.68 11.27
CA PRO A 155 6.79 12.96 10.54
C PRO A 155 6.50 14.46 10.67
N ILE A 156 6.22 15.12 9.57
CA ILE A 156 5.63 16.46 9.56
C ILE A 156 4.33 16.37 10.37
N HIS A 157 4.36 16.86 11.61
CA HIS A 157 3.37 16.66 12.68
C HIS A 157 1.92 16.92 12.24
N ASN A 158 1.70 17.85 11.29
CA ASN A 158 0.36 18.27 10.90
C ASN A 158 -0.35 17.30 9.94
N ARG A 159 0.36 16.55 9.10
CA ARG A 159 -0.26 15.59 8.15
C ARG A 159 -0.54 14.24 8.78
N ALA A 160 0.36 13.77 9.64
CA ALA A 160 0.15 12.52 10.38
C ALA A 160 -1.10 12.60 11.27
N GLU A 161 -1.37 13.75 11.91
CA GLU A 161 -2.61 13.95 12.68
C GLU A 161 -3.87 13.94 11.83
N GLU A 162 -3.82 14.49 10.61
CA GLU A 162 -4.97 14.51 9.70
C GLU A 162 -5.30 13.11 9.18
N TYR A 163 -4.26 12.33 8.81
CA TYR A 163 -4.42 10.92 8.44
C TYR A 163 -4.84 10.05 9.63
N PHE A 164 -4.35 10.34 10.84
CA PHE A 164 -4.78 9.69 12.06
C PHE A 164 -6.27 9.91 12.33
N LYS A 165 -6.75 11.15 12.23
CA LYS A 165 -8.16 11.48 12.36
C LYS A 165 -9.02 10.77 11.30
N GLN A 166 -8.55 10.71 10.07
CA GLN A 166 -9.25 10.00 8.99
C GLN A 166 -9.28 8.49 9.22
N PHE A 167 -8.18 7.90 9.67
CA PHE A 167 -8.10 6.47 9.97
C PHE A 167 -8.96 6.09 11.18
N THR A 168 -8.88 6.84 12.28
CA THR A 168 -9.70 6.62 13.48
C THR A 168 -11.18 6.86 13.20
N HIS A 169 -11.52 7.82 12.35
CA HIS A 169 -12.90 8.03 11.90
C HIS A 169 -13.41 6.85 11.08
N LEU A 170 -12.60 6.31 10.18
CA LEU A 170 -12.93 5.10 9.40
C LEU A 170 -13.08 3.85 10.27
N LEU A 171 -12.32 3.73 11.35
CA LEU A 171 -12.45 2.63 12.30
C LEU A 171 -13.56 2.88 13.34
N GLY A 172 -13.75 4.12 13.77
CA GLY A 172 -14.63 4.47 14.90
C GLY A 172 -16.11 4.61 14.56
N GLU A 173 -16.50 4.78 13.31
CA GLU A 173 -17.92 4.83 12.89
C GLU A 173 -18.65 3.48 13.04
N HIS A 174 -17.95 2.41 13.41
CA HIS A 174 -18.52 1.06 13.45
C HIS A 174 -18.35 0.33 14.79
N TYR A 175 -17.97 1.03 15.86
CA TYR A 175 -18.02 0.49 17.23
C TYR A 175 -19.17 1.10 18.06
N ARG A 176 -20.32 1.32 17.41
CA ARG A 176 -21.62 1.54 18.11
C ARG A 176 -22.66 0.61 17.58
#